data_75b02419f25e756834d48fb0c5340a97
#
_entry.id   75b02419f25e756834d48fb0c5340a97
#
_cell.length_a   1.000
_cell.length_b   1.000
_cell.length_c   1.000
_cell.angle_alpha   90.00
_cell.angle_beta   90.00
_cell.angle_gamma   90.00
#
_symmetry.space_group_name_H-M   'P 1'
#
loop_
_entity.id
_entity.type
_entity.pdbx_description
1 polymer ?
#
loop_
_entity_poly.entity_id
_entity_poly.type
_entity_poly.pdbx_seq_one_letter_code
_entity_poly.pdbx_strand_id
1 'polypeptide(L)'
;MQLKTVIITYKAGDRIAERTARQSAAVLEARGSTVLVGASGAYDNPYPSFIACTDRPIDLAVVLGGDGTALGAARYLAPEGIPILAVNIGGHLGFLTESADQFDSETTWDRLADDRYAIQRRMMLQAMMFEGNDRSNSEPVSDRYLALNEMCIKPASADRMVTSILEMEIDGQVVDQYQGDGLLIATPTGSTCYTVAANGPIVHPGMEAIVITPINPLSLSSRAIIIPPGCVVSVWALCDPDLTTKLWMDGVMATTLYPGHRVDIRMSDRNAEFIVLREDYCYYRTLREKLHWAGGRVRYGHELRN
;
A
#
# COMPACT_ATOMS: atom_id res chain seq x y z
N MET A 1 2.63 -7.27 -23.71
CA MET A 1 3.96 -6.83 -23.19
C MET A 1 5.04 -7.84 -23.54
N GLN A 2 6.32 -7.41 -23.53
CA GLN A 2 7.43 -8.37 -23.61
C GLN A 2 7.66 -8.98 -22.23
N LEU A 3 7.99 -10.27 -22.15
CA LEU A 3 8.28 -10.98 -20.91
C LEU A 3 9.72 -11.52 -20.95
N LYS A 4 10.71 -10.63 -21.16
CA LYS A 4 12.12 -11.02 -21.26
C LYS A 4 12.76 -11.22 -19.89
N THR A 5 12.45 -10.35 -18.95
CA THR A 5 12.96 -10.43 -17.57
C THR A 5 11.77 -10.31 -16.61
N VAL A 6 11.52 -11.34 -15.83
CA VAL A 6 10.37 -11.44 -14.93
C VAL A 6 10.83 -11.79 -13.52
N ILE A 7 10.31 -11.06 -12.53
CA ILE A 7 10.42 -11.42 -11.12
C ILE A 7 9.18 -12.23 -10.73
N ILE A 8 9.37 -13.34 -10.03
CA ILE A 8 8.28 -14.08 -9.39
C ILE A 8 8.59 -14.19 -7.90
N THR A 9 7.76 -13.58 -7.08
CA THR A 9 7.87 -13.71 -5.64
C THR A 9 6.67 -14.43 -5.06
N TYR A 10 6.88 -15.08 -3.94
CA TYR A 10 5.83 -15.78 -3.23
C TYR A 10 5.91 -15.51 -1.72
N LYS A 11 4.76 -15.55 -1.05
CA LYS A 11 4.68 -15.35 0.39
C LYS A 11 5.54 -16.37 1.12
N ALA A 12 6.47 -15.89 1.94
CA ALA A 12 7.36 -16.73 2.74
C ALA A 12 6.55 -17.71 3.62
N GLY A 13 6.97 -18.99 3.61
CA GLY A 13 6.30 -20.05 4.36
C GLY A 13 5.06 -20.66 3.68
N ASP A 14 4.62 -20.15 2.52
CA ASP A 14 3.48 -20.69 1.77
C ASP A 14 3.99 -21.67 0.68
N ARG A 15 3.86 -22.98 0.95
CA ARG A 15 4.32 -24.02 0.06
C ARG A 15 3.54 -24.10 -1.27
N ILE A 16 2.27 -23.68 -1.28
CA ILE A 16 1.45 -23.70 -2.50
C ILE A 16 1.92 -22.56 -3.39
N ALA A 17 2.07 -21.36 -2.84
CA ALA A 17 2.58 -20.21 -3.56
C ALA A 17 4.02 -20.47 -4.09
N GLU A 18 4.89 -21.07 -3.29
CA GLU A 18 6.24 -21.47 -3.73
C GLU A 18 6.20 -22.43 -4.93
N ARG A 19 5.39 -23.49 -4.86
CA ARG A 19 5.24 -24.44 -5.95
C ARG A 19 4.73 -23.77 -7.22
N THR A 20 3.70 -22.94 -7.10
CA THR A 20 3.15 -22.18 -8.22
C THR A 20 4.21 -21.25 -8.83
N ALA A 21 5.01 -20.56 -7.99
CA ALA A 21 6.11 -19.72 -8.45
C ALA A 21 7.11 -20.48 -9.30
N ARG A 22 7.57 -21.65 -8.81
CA ARG A 22 8.54 -22.49 -9.53
C ARG A 22 7.98 -23.07 -10.85
N GLN A 23 6.71 -23.47 -10.86
CA GLN A 23 6.03 -23.92 -12.08
C GLN A 23 5.92 -22.80 -13.10
N SER A 24 5.49 -21.62 -12.69
CA SER A 24 5.40 -20.45 -13.54
C SER A 24 6.76 -20.02 -14.11
N ALA A 25 7.81 -20.08 -13.28
CA ALA A 25 9.17 -19.81 -13.73
C ALA A 25 9.62 -20.76 -14.83
N ALA A 26 9.43 -22.06 -14.64
CA ALA A 26 9.81 -23.08 -15.64
C ALA A 26 9.10 -22.87 -16.99
N VAL A 27 7.81 -22.47 -16.97
CA VAL A 27 7.07 -22.16 -18.20
C VAL A 27 7.64 -20.92 -18.90
N LEU A 28 7.95 -19.86 -18.16
CA LEU A 28 8.53 -18.64 -18.73
C LEU A 28 9.95 -18.87 -19.24
N GLU A 29 10.79 -19.60 -18.52
CA GLU A 29 12.14 -19.98 -18.97
C GLU A 29 12.11 -20.82 -20.24
N ALA A 30 11.19 -21.75 -20.37
CA ALA A 30 10.96 -22.52 -21.58
C ALA A 30 10.54 -21.63 -22.79
N ARG A 31 9.96 -20.48 -22.52
CA ARG A 31 9.61 -19.45 -23.51
C ARG A 31 10.76 -18.46 -23.79
N GLY A 32 11.91 -18.62 -23.13
CA GLY A 32 13.11 -17.79 -23.34
C GLY A 32 13.22 -16.58 -22.42
N SER A 33 12.42 -16.50 -21.35
CA SER A 33 12.50 -15.44 -20.35
C SER A 33 13.64 -15.72 -19.36
N THR A 34 14.23 -14.67 -18.82
CA THR A 34 15.05 -14.71 -17.60
C THR A 34 14.15 -14.52 -16.40
N VAL A 35 14.14 -15.45 -15.44
CA VAL A 35 13.22 -15.41 -14.31
C VAL A 35 13.99 -15.39 -13.00
N LEU A 36 13.65 -14.43 -12.11
CA LEU A 36 14.17 -14.33 -10.76
C LEU A 36 13.08 -14.77 -9.78
N VAL A 37 13.35 -15.83 -9.00
CA VAL A 37 12.36 -16.40 -8.07
C VAL A 37 12.83 -16.27 -6.63
N GLY A 38 11.96 -15.80 -5.73
CA GLY A 38 12.30 -15.67 -4.31
C GLY A 38 11.11 -15.55 -3.38
N ALA A 39 11.34 -15.89 -2.10
CA ALA A 39 10.36 -15.68 -1.04
C ALA A 39 10.32 -14.20 -0.64
N SER A 40 9.12 -13.70 -0.35
CA SER A 40 8.89 -12.34 0.15
C SER A 40 8.23 -12.40 1.53
N GLY A 41 8.84 -11.79 2.52
CA GLY A 41 8.37 -11.64 3.89
C GLY A 41 8.09 -10.19 4.26
N ALA A 42 7.65 -9.95 5.50
CA ALA A 42 7.37 -8.60 5.97
C ALA A 42 8.64 -7.73 6.08
N TYR A 43 9.77 -8.33 6.44
CA TYR A 43 11.05 -7.65 6.67
C TYR A 43 12.16 -8.13 5.74
N ASP A 44 12.02 -9.33 5.17
CA ASP A 44 12.98 -9.93 4.27
C ASP A 44 12.36 -10.02 2.87
N ASN A 45 12.80 -9.12 1.99
CA ASN A 45 12.27 -8.98 0.65
C ASN A 45 13.40 -9.12 -0.38
N PRO A 46 13.20 -9.92 -1.43
CA PRO A 46 14.24 -10.17 -2.43
C PRO A 46 14.40 -9.03 -3.46
N TYR A 47 13.47 -8.07 -3.48
CA TYR A 47 13.40 -7.05 -4.53
C TYR A 47 14.68 -6.23 -4.70
N PRO A 48 15.33 -5.71 -3.61
CA PRO A 48 16.57 -4.95 -3.79
C PRO A 48 17.67 -5.76 -4.47
N SER A 49 17.80 -7.03 -4.09
CA SER A 49 18.78 -7.94 -4.70
C SER A 49 18.44 -8.24 -6.15
N PHE A 50 17.18 -8.48 -6.47
CA PHE A 50 16.73 -8.77 -7.84
C PHE A 50 16.92 -7.57 -8.78
N ILE A 51 16.59 -6.38 -8.31
CA ILE A 51 16.79 -5.15 -9.07
C ILE A 51 18.29 -4.91 -9.31
N ALA A 52 19.13 -5.13 -8.29
CA ALA A 52 20.57 -4.93 -8.40
C ALA A 52 21.29 -6.00 -9.24
N CYS A 53 20.74 -7.22 -9.35
CA CYS A 53 21.37 -8.34 -10.06
C CYS A 53 21.09 -8.35 -11.58
N THR A 54 20.26 -7.46 -12.09
CA THR A 54 19.91 -7.47 -13.51
C THR A 54 20.33 -6.18 -14.20
N ASP A 55 21.10 -6.31 -15.30
CA ASP A 55 21.45 -5.19 -16.19
C ASP A 55 20.35 -4.87 -17.20
N ARG A 56 19.27 -5.63 -17.20
CA ARG A 56 18.14 -5.48 -18.14
C ARG A 56 16.93 -4.93 -17.41
N PRO A 57 16.09 -4.15 -18.11
CA PRO A 57 14.80 -3.75 -17.56
C PRO A 57 13.96 -4.98 -17.15
N ILE A 58 13.32 -4.91 -16.00
CA ILE A 58 12.36 -5.91 -15.53
C ILE A 58 11.00 -5.57 -16.12
N ASP A 59 10.44 -6.49 -16.89
CA ASP A 59 9.20 -6.25 -17.64
C ASP A 59 7.95 -6.43 -16.76
N LEU A 60 8.03 -7.33 -15.76
CA LEU A 60 6.91 -7.70 -14.90
C LEU A 60 7.40 -8.28 -13.58
N ALA A 61 6.69 -8.00 -12.50
CA ALA A 61 6.79 -8.72 -11.24
C ALA A 61 5.47 -9.45 -10.94
N VAL A 62 5.54 -10.76 -10.80
CA VAL A 62 4.43 -11.62 -10.34
C VAL A 62 4.57 -11.84 -8.84
N VAL A 63 3.55 -11.50 -8.09
CA VAL A 63 3.54 -11.57 -6.63
C VAL A 63 2.47 -12.55 -6.16
N LEU A 64 2.88 -13.72 -5.72
CA LEU A 64 2.00 -14.79 -5.28
C LEU A 64 1.78 -14.71 -3.77
N GLY A 65 0.64 -14.15 -3.36
CA GLY A 65 0.29 -13.93 -1.97
C GLY A 65 -0.91 -12.98 -1.84
N GLY A 66 -1.27 -12.62 -0.61
CA GLY A 66 -2.37 -11.68 -0.35
C GLY A 66 -1.96 -10.20 -0.52
N ASP A 67 -2.91 -9.32 -0.22
CA ASP A 67 -2.71 -7.85 -0.34
C ASP A 67 -1.46 -7.37 0.43
N GLY A 68 -1.16 -7.92 1.62
CA GLY A 68 0.05 -7.56 2.37
C GLY A 68 1.36 -7.87 1.64
N THR A 69 1.40 -8.96 0.85
CA THR A 69 2.57 -9.29 0.02
C THR A 69 2.67 -8.32 -1.16
N ALA A 70 1.53 -7.95 -1.75
CA ALA A 70 1.45 -6.96 -2.82
C ALA A 70 1.88 -5.55 -2.36
N LEU A 71 1.51 -5.14 -1.14
CA LEU A 71 1.97 -3.88 -0.51
C LEU A 71 3.50 -3.88 -0.36
N GLY A 72 4.06 -4.98 0.15
CA GLY A 72 5.51 -5.15 0.26
C GLY A 72 6.21 -4.98 -1.09
N ALA A 73 5.69 -5.59 -2.13
CA ALA A 73 6.21 -5.49 -3.49
C ALA A 73 6.13 -4.06 -4.03
N ALA A 74 4.99 -3.39 -3.88
CA ALA A 74 4.77 -2.05 -4.41
C ALA A 74 5.80 -1.03 -3.91
N ARG A 75 6.22 -1.11 -2.65
CA ARG A 75 7.22 -0.19 -2.08
C ARG A 75 8.57 -0.23 -2.79
N TYR A 76 8.95 -1.37 -3.35
CA TYR A 76 10.23 -1.55 -4.07
C TYR A 76 10.10 -1.43 -5.58
N LEU A 77 8.98 -1.87 -6.14
CA LEU A 77 8.82 -2.01 -7.58
C LEU A 77 8.25 -0.74 -8.23
N ALA A 78 7.40 0.00 -7.52
CA ALA A 78 6.82 1.24 -8.06
C ALA A 78 7.88 2.33 -8.34
N PRO A 79 8.92 2.55 -7.51
CA PRO A 79 10.00 3.49 -7.85
C PRO A 79 10.70 3.17 -9.16
N GLU A 80 10.83 1.88 -9.48
CA GLU A 80 11.47 1.38 -10.69
C GLU A 80 10.52 1.33 -11.90
N GLY A 81 9.23 1.64 -11.70
CA GLY A 81 8.22 1.57 -12.75
C GLY A 81 7.91 0.14 -13.21
N ILE A 82 8.17 -0.85 -12.37
CA ILE A 82 7.94 -2.27 -12.68
C ILE A 82 6.46 -2.61 -12.40
N PRO A 83 5.68 -3.05 -13.41
CA PRO A 83 4.30 -3.44 -13.23
C PRO A 83 4.18 -4.72 -12.40
N ILE A 84 3.11 -4.81 -11.61
CA ILE A 84 2.87 -5.87 -10.65
C ILE A 84 1.62 -6.66 -11.03
N LEU A 85 1.76 -7.98 -11.21
CA LEU A 85 0.65 -8.91 -11.24
C LEU A 85 0.57 -9.61 -9.88
N ALA A 86 -0.33 -9.16 -9.02
CA ALA A 86 -0.53 -9.75 -7.71
C ALA A 86 -1.63 -10.81 -7.76
N VAL A 87 -1.36 -12.02 -7.28
CA VAL A 87 -2.28 -13.17 -7.33
C VAL A 87 -2.41 -13.80 -5.94
N ASN A 88 -3.63 -13.92 -5.46
CA ASN A 88 -3.92 -14.53 -4.17
C ASN A 88 -4.02 -16.06 -4.30
N ILE A 89 -3.00 -16.74 -3.87
CA ILE A 89 -2.94 -18.21 -3.89
C ILE A 89 -3.50 -18.76 -2.57
N GLY A 90 -4.70 -19.32 -2.63
CA GLY A 90 -5.30 -20.02 -1.48
C GLY A 90 -6.00 -19.17 -0.44
N GLY A 91 -6.28 -17.90 -0.72
CA GLY A 91 -6.97 -16.96 0.17
C GLY A 91 -8.23 -16.36 -0.45
N HIS A 92 -8.91 -15.51 0.32
CA HIS A 92 -10.01 -14.70 -0.19
C HIS A 92 -9.47 -13.60 -1.11
N LEU A 93 -10.18 -13.29 -2.19
CA LEU A 93 -9.86 -12.18 -3.09
C LEU A 93 -9.55 -10.90 -2.32
N GLY A 94 -8.40 -10.27 -2.62
CA GLY A 94 -7.98 -8.98 -2.05
C GLY A 94 -8.54 -7.78 -2.81
N PHE A 95 -8.17 -6.58 -2.37
CA PHE A 95 -8.40 -5.34 -3.13
C PHE A 95 -7.34 -5.10 -4.20
N LEU A 96 -6.16 -5.74 -4.05
CA LEU A 96 -4.99 -5.57 -4.91
C LEU A 96 -4.68 -6.81 -5.74
N THR A 97 -5.24 -7.96 -5.37
CA THR A 97 -4.85 -9.26 -5.94
C THR A 97 -5.91 -9.83 -6.87
N GLU A 98 -5.47 -10.49 -7.92
CA GLU A 98 -6.30 -11.39 -8.72
C GLU A 98 -6.55 -12.69 -7.94
N SER A 99 -7.64 -13.39 -8.24
CA SER A 99 -7.91 -14.70 -7.67
C SER A 99 -7.08 -15.79 -8.38
N ALA A 100 -6.80 -16.88 -7.68
CA ALA A 100 -5.99 -17.97 -8.22
C ALA A 100 -6.58 -18.62 -9.49
N ASP A 101 -7.92 -18.63 -9.62
CA ASP A 101 -8.61 -19.15 -10.80
C ASP A 101 -8.43 -18.28 -12.06
N GLN A 102 -8.05 -17.01 -11.89
CA GLN A 102 -7.70 -16.12 -13.00
C GLN A 102 -6.24 -16.26 -13.43
N PHE A 103 -5.44 -16.99 -12.66
CA PHE A 103 -4.02 -17.22 -12.91
C PHE A 103 -3.77 -18.66 -13.32
N ASP A 104 -3.81 -18.92 -14.63
CA ASP A 104 -3.35 -20.16 -15.22
C ASP A 104 -1.97 -19.94 -15.82
N SER A 105 -1.00 -20.75 -15.38
CA SER A 105 0.41 -20.61 -15.76
C SER A 105 0.69 -20.82 -17.27
N GLU A 106 -0.26 -21.27 -18.05
CA GLU A 106 -0.12 -21.40 -19.51
C GLU A 106 -0.78 -20.23 -20.25
N THR A 107 -2.04 -19.97 -19.96
CA THR A 107 -2.85 -18.98 -20.68
C THR A 107 -2.58 -17.53 -20.23
N THR A 108 -2.13 -17.33 -19.00
CA THR A 108 -1.82 -15.98 -18.48
C THR A 108 -0.68 -15.33 -19.29
N TRP A 109 0.35 -16.09 -19.61
CA TRP A 109 1.49 -15.54 -20.35
C TRP A 109 1.14 -15.15 -21.78
N ASP A 110 0.26 -15.91 -22.44
CA ASP A 110 -0.25 -15.56 -23.76
C ASP A 110 -1.13 -14.29 -23.71
N ARG A 111 -1.97 -14.18 -22.69
CA ARG A 111 -2.77 -12.97 -22.48
C ARG A 111 -1.91 -11.73 -22.29
N LEU A 112 -0.84 -11.83 -21.49
CA LEU A 112 0.10 -10.73 -21.27
C LEU A 112 0.89 -10.40 -22.53
N ALA A 113 1.35 -11.39 -23.28
CA ALA A 113 2.06 -11.20 -24.55
C ALA A 113 1.20 -10.52 -25.62
N ASP A 114 -0.11 -10.85 -25.65
CA ASP A 114 -1.11 -10.28 -26.55
C ASP A 114 -1.71 -8.94 -26.06
N ASP A 115 -1.16 -8.35 -25.00
CA ASP A 115 -1.67 -7.11 -24.36
C ASP A 115 -3.13 -7.18 -23.93
N ARG A 116 -3.62 -8.38 -23.57
CA ARG A 116 -5.00 -8.60 -23.09
C ARG A 116 -5.10 -8.47 -21.55
N TYR A 117 -4.82 -7.29 -21.06
CA TYR A 117 -4.89 -6.92 -19.64
C TYR A 117 -5.17 -5.43 -19.51
N ALA A 118 -5.55 -4.99 -18.32
CA ALA A 118 -5.62 -3.58 -17.97
C ALA A 118 -4.54 -3.22 -16.95
N ILE A 119 -4.16 -1.95 -16.89
CA ILE A 119 -3.25 -1.43 -15.87
C ILE A 119 -4.05 -0.50 -14.95
N GLN A 120 -4.03 -0.79 -13.66
CA GLN A 120 -4.52 0.10 -12.63
C GLN A 120 -3.36 0.83 -11.98
N ARG A 121 -3.34 2.15 -12.15
CA ARG A 121 -2.39 3.02 -11.46
C ARG A 121 -2.92 3.36 -10.09
N ARG A 122 -2.08 3.16 -9.08
CA ARG A 122 -2.38 3.41 -7.68
C ARG A 122 -1.41 4.46 -7.16
N MET A 123 -1.96 5.59 -6.70
CA MET A 123 -1.21 6.63 -6.01
C MET A 123 -0.46 6.03 -4.81
N MET A 124 0.75 6.51 -4.57
CA MET A 124 1.54 6.18 -3.38
C MET A 124 1.84 7.43 -2.57
N LEU A 125 2.09 7.26 -1.28
CA LEU A 125 2.65 8.28 -0.41
C LEU A 125 4.15 8.06 -0.24
N GLN A 126 4.86 9.17 -0.08
CA GLN A 126 6.23 9.19 0.40
C GLN A 126 6.33 10.02 1.67
N ALA A 127 7.22 9.60 2.58
CA ALA A 127 7.52 10.32 3.80
C ALA A 127 9.04 10.48 3.96
N MET A 128 9.44 11.62 4.51
CA MET A 128 10.83 11.88 4.95
C MET A 128 10.80 12.57 6.30
N MET A 129 11.81 12.28 7.12
CA MET A 129 11.95 12.86 8.44
C MET A 129 12.97 13.99 8.43
N PHE A 130 12.68 15.02 9.19
CA PHE A 130 13.52 16.21 9.36
C PHE A 130 13.73 16.50 10.84
N GLU A 131 14.87 17.10 11.18
CA GLU A 131 15.16 17.59 12.53
C GLU A 131 14.92 19.09 12.59
N GLY A 132 14.24 19.55 13.66
CA GLY A 132 13.94 20.98 13.90
C GLY A 132 12.72 21.51 13.15
N ASN A 133 12.37 22.74 13.50
CA ASN A 133 11.17 23.43 12.98
C ASN A 133 11.46 24.31 11.76
N ASP A 134 12.74 24.53 11.43
CA ASP A 134 13.11 25.37 10.30
C ASP A 134 12.95 24.59 8.99
N ARG A 135 11.98 25.00 8.18
CA ARG A 135 11.68 24.39 6.87
C ARG A 135 12.63 24.85 5.77
N SER A 136 13.28 26.00 5.96
CA SER A 136 14.01 26.66 4.87
C SER A 136 15.35 26.03 4.54
N ASN A 137 15.96 25.27 5.48
CA ASN A 137 17.30 24.71 5.33
C ASN A 137 17.51 23.30 5.92
N SER A 138 16.46 22.55 6.21
CA SER A 138 16.63 21.21 6.78
C SER A 138 16.79 20.15 5.71
N GLU A 139 17.95 19.49 5.71
CA GLU A 139 18.14 18.24 4.97
C GLU A 139 17.36 17.12 5.68
N PRO A 140 16.80 16.14 4.93
CA PRO A 140 16.14 15.01 5.54
C PRO A 140 17.16 14.18 6.35
N VAL A 141 16.76 13.76 7.55
CA VAL A 141 17.59 12.90 8.43
C VAL A 141 17.23 11.42 8.27
N SER A 142 16.39 11.09 7.32
CA SER A 142 16.01 9.71 6.97
C SER A 142 16.02 9.48 5.47
N ASP A 143 16.08 8.20 5.09
CA ASP A 143 15.72 7.76 3.74
C ASP A 143 14.23 8.06 3.46
N ARG A 144 13.87 7.95 2.19
CA ARG A 144 12.50 8.07 1.73
C ARG A 144 11.72 6.80 2.05
N TYR A 145 10.66 6.92 2.83
CA TYR A 145 9.70 5.84 3.08
C TYR A 145 8.56 5.91 2.08
N LEU A 146 8.04 4.77 1.65
CA LEU A 146 6.95 4.66 0.68
C LEU A 146 5.80 3.83 1.25
N ALA A 147 4.56 4.23 0.99
CA ALA A 147 3.37 3.46 1.33
C ALA A 147 2.36 3.50 0.19
N LEU A 148 1.73 2.35 -0.06
CA LEU A 148 0.62 2.23 -1.00
C LEU A 148 -0.72 2.48 -0.31
N ASN A 149 -0.87 2.02 0.94
CA ASN A 149 -2.07 2.25 1.73
C ASN A 149 -1.95 3.51 2.58
N GLU A 150 -1.13 3.48 3.63
CA GLU A 150 -1.07 4.58 4.59
C GLU A 150 0.27 4.70 5.30
N MET A 151 0.56 5.92 5.72
CA MET A 151 1.50 6.26 6.78
C MET A 151 0.73 6.41 8.09
N CYS A 152 1.10 5.65 9.12
CA CYS A 152 0.47 5.70 10.43
C CYS A 152 1.46 6.21 11.47
N ILE A 153 1.08 7.23 12.22
CA ILE A 153 1.87 7.81 13.30
C ILE A 153 1.19 7.47 14.60
N LYS A 154 1.84 6.67 15.45
CA LYS A 154 1.29 6.20 16.72
C LYS A 154 2.32 6.24 17.83
N PRO A 155 1.88 6.47 19.10
CA PRO A 155 2.73 6.26 20.25
C PRO A 155 3.05 4.77 20.38
N ALA A 156 4.23 4.49 20.91
CA ALA A 156 4.65 3.14 21.27
C ALA A 156 5.22 3.16 22.68
N SER A 157 4.60 2.41 23.58
CA SER A 157 5.10 2.14 24.93
C SER A 157 4.97 0.65 25.18
N ALA A 158 5.95 0.08 25.88
CA ALA A 158 5.92 -1.33 26.25
C ALA A 158 5.02 -1.59 27.47
N ASP A 159 4.89 -0.61 28.36
CA ASP A 159 4.40 -0.85 29.73
C ASP A 159 3.10 -0.13 30.07
N ARG A 160 2.64 0.80 29.25
CA ARG A 160 1.44 1.58 29.51
C ARG A 160 0.71 2.00 28.24
N MET A 161 -0.62 2.13 28.34
CA MET A 161 -1.42 2.76 27.30
C MET A 161 -1.16 4.28 27.32
N VAL A 162 -0.77 4.82 26.20
CA VAL A 162 -0.45 6.24 26.04
C VAL A 162 -1.18 6.82 24.84
N THR A 163 -1.61 8.07 24.98
CA THR A 163 -2.10 8.85 23.84
C THR A 163 -0.96 9.71 23.29
N SER A 164 -0.96 9.93 21.99
CA SER A 164 -0.06 10.90 21.35
C SER A 164 -0.72 12.28 21.32
N ILE A 165 0.12 13.31 21.35
CA ILE A 165 -0.26 14.67 20.93
C ILE A 165 0.54 14.94 19.66
N LEU A 166 -0.18 15.09 18.55
CA LEU A 166 0.40 15.31 17.23
C LEU A 166 -0.07 16.66 16.71
N GLU A 167 0.86 17.54 16.39
CA GLU A 167 0.53 18.76 15.64
C GLU A 167 0.64 18.46 14.15
N MET A 168 -0.36 18.91 13.41
CA MET A 168 -0.42 18.73 11.98
C MET A 168 -0.52 20.07 11.25
N GLU A 169 0.31 20.21 10.24
CA GLU A 169 0.25 21.30 9.27
C GLU A 169 -0.03 20.75 7.87
N ILE A 170 -0.69 21.55 7.06
CA ILE A 170 -0.83 21.34 5.62
C ILE A 170 -0.27 22.57 4.92
N ASP A 171 0.71 22.38 4.04
CA ASP A 171 1.40 23.42 3.28
C ASP A 171 1.90 24.58 4.16
N GLY A 172 2.36 24.27 5.39
CA GLY A 172 2.89 25.25 6.34
C GLY A 172 1.85 25.95 7.20
N GLN A 173 0.58 25.58 7.10
CA GLN A 173 -0.47 26.11 7.96
C GLN A 173 -0.86 25.08 9.02
N VAL A 174 -0.78 25.45 10.29
CA VAL A 174 -1.27 24.58 11.38
C VAL A 174 -2.78 24.38 11.21
N VAL A 175 -3.18 23.11 11.15
CA VAL A 175 -4.58 22.72 10.95
C VAL A 175 -5.21 22.25 12.25
N ASP A 176 -4.54 21.36 12.99
CA ASP A 176 -5.06 20.81 14.25
C ASP A 176 -3.94 20.23 15.10
N GLN A 177 -4.23 20.05 16.38
CA GLN A 177 -3.46 19.23 17.32
C GLN A 177 -4.31 18.06 17.76
N TYR A 178 -3.94 16.87 17.32
CA TYR A 178 -4.66 15.64 17.67
C TYR A 178 -4.11 15.05 18.94
N GLN A 179 -4.99 14.84 19.92
CA GLN A 179 -4.71 13.99 21.07
C GLN A 179 -5.53 12.70 20.95
N GLY A 180 -4.88 11.55 20.92
CA GLY A 180 -5.53 10.26 20.73
C GLY A 180 -4.54 9.13 20.49
N ASP A 181 -4.99 8.04 19.87
CA ASP A 181 -4.17 6.86 19.60
C ASP A 181 -3.25 7.02 18.39
N GLY A 182 -3.38 8.11 17.63
CA GLY A 182 -2.52 8.40 16.51
C GLY A 182 -3.22 9.10 15.33
N LEU A 183 -2.51 9.13 14.20
CA LEU A 183 -2.95 9.77 12.97
C LEU A 183 -2.61 8.88 11.77
N LEU A 184 -3.57 8.74 10.86
CA LEU A 184 -3.41 8.08 9.57
C LEU A 184 -3.38 9.10 8.46
N ILE A 185 -2.40 8.98 7.59
CA ILE A 185 -2.33 9.69 6.30
C ILE A 185 -2.35 8.62 5.23
N ALA A 186 -3.45 8.51 4.48
CA ALA A 186 -3.72 7.41 3.58
C ALA A 186 -3.90 7.86 2.13
N THR A 187 -3.64 6.93 1.22
CA THR A 187 -4.05 7.02 -0.19
C THR A 187 -5.51 6.62 -0.33
N PRO A 188 -6.15 6.84 -1.48
CA PRO A 188 -7.44 6.26 -1.78
C PRO A 188 -7.45 4.71 -1.72
N THR A 189 -6.35 4.06 -2.08
CA THR A 189 -6.19 2.60 -1.93
C THR A 189 -6.27 2.20 -0.45
N GLY A 190 -5.57 2.91 0.44
CA GLY A 190 -5.58 2.68 1.89
C GLY A 190 -6.89 3.04 2.58
N SER A 191 -7.79 3.78 1.91
CA SER A 191 -9.08 4.14 2.48
C SER A 191 -9.95 2.94 2.87
N THR A 192 -9.71 1.78 2.30
CA THR A 192 -10.39 0.51 2.62
C THR A 192 -9.62 -0.37 3.62
N CYS A 193 -8.48 0.11 4.13
CA CYS A 193 -7.63 -0.59 5.09
C CYS A 193 -7.82 -0.04 6.53
N TYR A 194 -6.77 0.48 7.14
CA TYR A 194 -6.86 0.99 8.52
C TYR A 194 -7.73 2.25 8.61
N THR A 195 -7.78 3.06 7.56
CA THR A 195 -8.64 4.25 7.47
C THR A 195 -10.11 3.92 7.73
N VAL A 196 -10.67 2.89 7.07
CA VAL A 196 -12.08 2.49 7.30
C VAL A 196 -12.31 1.98 8.72
N ALA A 197 -11.35 1.27 9.30
CA ALA A 197 -11.41 0.81 10.69
C ALA A 197 -11.34 1.96 11.70
N ALA A 198 -10.72 3.08 11.33
CA ALA A 198 -10.67 4.31 12.10
C ALA A 198 -11.83 5.28 11.76
N ASN A 199 -12.92 4.80 11.17
CA ASN A 199 -14.08 5.59 10.73
C ASN A 199 -13.75 6.70 9.72
N GLY A 200 -12.68 6.53 8.94
CA GLY A 200 -12.38 7.40 7.81
C GLY A 200 -13.25 7.12 6.58
N PRO A 201 -13.29 8.03 5.62
CA PRO A 201 -14.08 7.87 4.40
C PRO A 201 -13.45 6.83 3.46
N ILE A 202 -14.30 6.13 2.70
CA ILE A 202 -13.88 5.30 1.58
C ILE A 202 -13.76 6.19 0.36
N VAL A 203 -12.60 6.17 -0.28
CA VAL A 203 -12.28 6.93 -1.49
C VAL A 203 -12.01 5.96 -2.63
N HIS A 204 -12.58 6.23 -3.81
CA HIS A 204 -12.35 5.37 -4.98
C HIS A 204 -10.86 5.41 -5.38
N PRO A 205 -10.20 4.26 -5.57
CA PRO A 205 -8.75 4.20 -5.80
C PRO A 205 -8.28 4.80 -7.14
N GLY A 206 -9.19 5.12 -8.03
CA GLY A 206 -8.92 5.89 -9.25
C GLY A 206 -8.90 7.41 -9.04
N MET A 207 -9.14 7.90 -7.82
CA MET A 207 -8.97 9.31 -7.45
C MET A 207 -7.56 9.52 -6.92
N GLU A 208 -7.05 10.75 -7.07
CA GLU A 208 -5.82 11.18 -6.42
C GLU A 208 -6.19 12.16 -5.30
N ALA A 209 -5.97 11.73 -4.07
CA ALA A 209 -6.26 12.51 -2.87
C ALA A 209 -5.46 11.96 -1.68
N ILE A 210 -5.23 12.78 -0.68
CA ILE A 210 -4.67 12.36 0.60
C ILE A 210 -5.81 12.36 1.63
N VAL A 211 -5.97 11.25 2.33
CA VAL A 211 -7.00 11.07 3.37
C VAL A 211 -6.32 11.11 4.72
N ILE A 212 -6.72 12.05 5.57
CA ILE A 212 -6.16 12.21 6.91
C ILE A 212 -7.24 11.79 7.91
N THR A 213 -6.94 10.82 8.77
CA THR A 213 -7.91 10.26 9.71
C THR A 213 -7.28 10.13 11.10
N PRO A 214 -7.78 10.88 12.11
CA PRO A 214 -7.36 10.71 13.49
C PRO A 214 -7.86 9.36 14.04
N ILE A 215 -7.01 8.70 14.84
CA ILE A 215 -7.34 7.41 15.46
C ILE A 215 -7.79 7.69 16.89
N ASN A 216 -9.05 7.37 17.20
CA ASN A 216 -9.66 7.54 18.52
C ASN A 216 -9.31 8.90 19.18
N PRO A 217 -9.58 10.03 18.52
CA PRO A 217 -9.25 11.35 19.07
C PRO A 217 -10.10 11.62 20.30
N LEU A 218 -9.51 12.26 21.31
CA LEU A 218 -10.23 12.70 22.52
C LEU A 218 -11.18 13.87 22.24
N SER A 219 -10.85 14.70 21.24
CA SER A 219 -11.70 15.80 20.84
C SER A 219 -12.88 15.31 19.99
N LEU A 220 -14.09 15.69 20.38
CA LEU A 220 -15.31 15.40 19.64
C LEU A 220 -15.42 16.18 18.33
N SER A 221 -14.62 17.23 18.12
CA SER A 221 -14.59 18.04 16.90
C SER A 221 -13.66 17.47 15.82
N SER A 222 -12.71 16.60 16.18
CA SER A 222 -11.79 16.01 15.21
C SER A 222 -12.53 15.16 14.19
N ARG A 223 -12.22 15.36 12.91
CA ARG A 223 -12.84 14.66 11.79
C ARG A 223 -11.76 14.25 10.79
N ALA A 224 -12.05 13.17 10.07
CA ALA A 224 -11.28 12.83 8.89
C ALA A 224 -11.48 13.90 7.81
N ILE A 225 -10.41 14.26 7.12
CA ILE A 225 -10.44 15.21 6.01
C ILE A 225 -9.79 14.60 4.77
N ILE A 226 -10.24 15.04 3.61
CA ILE A 226 -9.66 14.69 2.31
C ILE A 226 -9.07 15.98 1.72
N ILE A 227 -7.82 15.92 1.29
CA ILE A 227 -7.10 17.06 0.73
C ILE A 227 -6.56 16.73 -0.67
N PRO A 228 -6.24 17.74 -1.49
CA PRO A 228 -5.61 17.55 -2.79
C PRO A 228 -4.28 16.80 -2.70
N PRO A 229 -3.91 16.02 -3.74
CA PRO A 229 -2.70 15.19 -3.73
C PRO A 229 -1.40 16.01 -3.73
N GLY A 230 -1.45 17.27 -4.19
CA GLY A 230 -0.29 18.16 -4.23
C GLY A 230 0.12 18.77 -2.89
N CYS A 231 -0.67 18.56 -1.82
CA CYS A 231 -0.36 19.11 -0.50
C CYS A 231 0.75 18.33 0.20
N VAL A 232 1.48 19.02 1.07
CA VAL A 232 2.43 18.41 2.01
C VAL A 232 1.83 18.42 3.41
N VAL A 233 1.69 17.23 3.99
CA VAL A 233 1.25 17.06 5.38
C VAL A 233 2.49 16.91 6.25
N SER A 234 2.69 17.86 7.17
CA SER A 234 3.79 17.80 8.13
C SER A 234 3.25 17.49 9.51
N VAL A 235 3.86 16.52 10.20
CA VAL A 235 3.42 16.08 11.52
C VAL A 235 4.58 16.12 12.50
N TRP A 236 4.36 16.76 13.65
CA TRP A 236 5.26 16.76 14.80
C TRP A 236 4.67 15.92 15.93
N ALA A 237 5.51 15.17 16.57
CA ALA A 237 5.18 14.56 17.85
C ALA A 237 5.45 15.56 18.98
N LEU A 238 4.40 16.08 19.57
CA LEU A 238 4.48 16.95 20.76
C LEU A 238 4.45 16.05 22.01
N CYS A 239 5.50 15.28 22.22
CA CYS A 239 5.48 14.23 23.20
C CYS A 239 6.24 14.62 24.47
N ASP A 240 5.76 14.06 25.60
CA ASP A 240 6.57 13.78 26.77
C ASP A 240 7.86 13.06 26.31
N PRO A 241 9.06 13.50 26.78
CA PRO A 241 10.33 12.84 26.45
C PRO A 241 10.37 11.32 26.68
N ASP A 242 9.52 10.84 27.58
CA ASP A 242 9.38 9.42 27.91
C ASP A 242 8.50 8.64 26.92
N LEU A 243 7.87 9.30 25.95
CA LEU A 243 7.01 8.65 24.96
C LEU A 243 7.70 8.54 23.60
N THR A 244 7.80 7.33 23.12
CA THR A 244 8.27 7.05 21.76
C THR A 244 7.11 7.13 20.78
N THR A 245 7.22 7.93 19.74
CA THR A 245 6.28 7.94 18.62
C THR A 245 6.92 7.23 17.43
N LYS A 246 6.16 6.41 16.73
CA LYS A 246 6.64 5.64 15.57
C LYS A 246 5.86 5.97 14.33
N LEU A 247 6.57 5.98 13.21
CA LEU A 247 6.01 6.00 11.87
C LEU A 247 5.95 4.56 11.33
N TRP A 248 4.80 4.18 10.82
CA TRP A 248 4.54 2.91 10.15
C TRP A 248 4.13 3.16 8.71
N MET A 249 4.59 2.33 7.78
CA MET A 249 4.23 2.34 6.37
C MET A 249 3.59 0.99 6.00
N ASP A 250 2.34 1.00 5.56
CA ASP A 250 1.59 -0.23 5.22
C ASP A 250 1.71 -1.33 6.30
N GLY A 251 1.63 -0.96 7.57
CA GLY A 251 1.73 -1.87 8.72
C GLY A 251 3.15 -2.32 9.11
N VAL A 252 4.20 -1.87 8.41
CA VAL A 252 5.61 -2.13 8.75
C VAL A 252 6.23 -0.89 9.40
N MET A 253 6.98 -1.07 10.49
CA MET A 253 7.65 0.04 11.15
C MET A 253 8.71 0.64 10.23
N ALA A 254 8.60 1.94 9.97
CA ALA A 254 9.57 2.71 9.20
C ALA A 254 10.66 3.28 10.09
N THR A 255 10.27 4.08 11.08
CA THR A 255 11.23 4.77 11.97
C THR A 255 10.57 5.24 13.27
N THR A 256 11.40 5.79 14.15
CA THR A 256 10.97 6.45 15.40
C THR A 256 11.05 7.96 15.23
N LEU A 257 9.97 8.66 15.60
CA LEU A 257 9.94 10.11 15.71
C LEU A 257 10.35 10.50 17.14
N TYR A 258 11.44 11.22 17.27
CA TYR A 258 11.88 11.79 18.52
C TYR A 258 11.31 13.22 18.71
N PRO A 259 11.26 13.76 19.94
CA PRO A 259 10.88 15.14 20.17
C PRO A 259 11.72 16.09 19.30
N GLY A 260 11.05 17.06 18.65
CA GLY A 260 11.69 17.97 17.71
C GLY A 260 11.85 17.44 16.29
N HIS A 261 11.49 16.19 16.02
CA HIS A 261 11.42 15.68 14.64
C HIS A 261 10.07 15.98 14.01
N ARG A 262 10.13 16.26 12.73
CA ARG A 262 8.99 16.42 11.83
C ARG A 262 9.02 15.33 10.77
N VAL A 263 7.87 14.79 10.42
CA VAL A 263 7.71 13.97 9.23
C VAL A 263 6.86 14.70 8.20
N ASP A 264 7.39 14.87 7.00
CA ASP A 264 6.69 15.43 5.86
C ASP A 264 6.20 14.29 4.96
N ILE A 265 4.90 14.25 4.74
CA ILE A 265 4.21 13.21 3.97
C ILE A 265 3.51 13.86 2.78
N ARG A 266 3.73 13.33 1.60
CA ARG A 266 3.14 13.83 0.35
C ARG A 266 2.92 12.70 -0.64
N MET A 267 2.23 12.98 -1.74
CA MET A 267 2.15 12.06 -2.87
C MET A 267 3.56 11.76 -3.40
N SER A 268 3.80 10.50 -3.72
CA SER A 268 5.02 10.07 -4.39
C SER A 268 5.00 10.45 -5.87
N ASP A 269 6.18 10.67 -6.45
CA ASP A 269 6.37 10.96 -7.89
C ASP A 269 6.06 9.74 -8.76
N ARG A 270 5.94 8.56 -8.18
CA ARG A 270 5.66 7.30 -8.88
C ARG A 270 4.41 6.64 -8.32
N ASN A 271 3.61 6.13 -9.23
CA ASN A 271 2.44 5.31 -8.93
C ASN A 271 2.83 3.83 -9.00
N ALA A 272 2.20 2.99 -8.20
CA ALA A 272 2.27 1.54 -8.39
C ALA A 272 1.33 1.14 -9.53
N GLU A 273 1.82 0.33 -10.47
CA GLU A 273 1.05 -0.17 -11.60
C GLU A 273 0.68 -1.64 -11.36
N PHE A 274 -0.62 -1.91 -11.25
CA PHE A 274 -1.15 -3.26 -11.07
C PHE A 274 -1.77 -3.76 -12.36
N ILE A 275 -1.36 -4.96 -12.78
CA ILE A 275 -1.96 -5.69 -13.90
C ILE A 275 -3.28 -6.30 -13.43
N VAL A 276 -4.33 -6.08 -14.20
CA VAL A 276 -5.66 -6.67 -14.00
C VAL A 276 -5.98 -7.57 -15.18
N LEU A 277 -6.19 -8.84 -14.90
CA LEU A 277 -6.54 -9.87 -15.87
C LEU A 277 -8.05 -9.97 -16.10
N ARG A 278 -8.86 -9.60 -15.10
CA ARG A 278 -10.33 -9.71 -15.18
C ARG A 278 -10.89 -8.66 -16.13
N GLU A 279 -11.61 -9.10 -17.14
CA GLU A 279 -12.31 -8.21 -18.09
C GLU A 279 -13.52 -7.51 -17.43
N ASP A 280 -14.14 -8.15 -16.43
CA ASP A 280 -15.31 -7.65 -15.70
C ASP A 280 -14.93 -6.99 -14.35
N TYR A 281 -13.69 -6.52 -14.20
CA TYR A 281 -13.26 -5.86 -12.97
C TYR A 281 -14.18 -4.72 -12.59
N CYS A 282 -14.68 -4.75 -11.35
CA CYS A 282 -15.53 -3.70 -10.80
C CYS A 282 -15.18 -3.46 -9.32
N TYR A 283 -14.60 -2.30 -9.03
CA TYR A 283 -14.24 -1.91 -7.68
C TYR A 283 -15.42 -1.98 -6.70
N TYR A 284 -16.59 -1.52 -7.11
CA TYR A 284 -17.77 -1.52 -6.25
C TYR A 284 -18.29 -2.91 -5.92
N ARG A 285 -18.10 -3.88 -6.81
CA ARG A 285 -18.37 -5.29 -6.53
C ARG A 285 -17.44 -5.82 -5.47
N THR A 286 -16.12 -5.61 -5.63
CA THR A 286 -15.09 -5.98 -4.65
C THR A 286 -15.37 -5.33 -3.30
N LEU A 287 -15.68 -4.03 -3.27
CA LEU A 287 -16.00 -3.29 -2.06
C LEU A 287 -17.21 -3.90 -1.32
N ARG A 288 -18.29 -4.18 -2.04
CA ARG A 288 -19.51 -4.79 -1.49
C ARG A 288 -19.21 -6.17 -0.89
N GLU A 289 -18.45 -6.99 -1.59
CA GLU A 289 -18.12 -8.34 -1.16
C GLU A 289 -17.21 -8.34 0.07
N LYS A 290 -16.20 -7.48 0.07
CA LYS A 290 -15.23 -7.37 1.16
C LYS A 290 -15.78 -6.76 2.43
N LEU A 291 -16.61 -5.73 2.32
CA LEU A 291 -17.22 -5.06 3.47
C LEU A 291 -18.58 -5.66 3.86
N HIS A 292 -19.01 -6.73 3.19
CA HIS A 292 -20.30 -7.39 3.45
C HIS A 292 -21.50 -6.44 3.44
N TRP A 293 -21.47 -5.40 2.58
CA TRP A 293 -22.50 -4.37 2.54
C TRP A 293 -23.88 -4.88 2.04
N ALA A 294 -24.00 -6.14 1.68
CA ALA A 294 -25.26 -6.73 1.22
C ALA A 294 -26.16 -7.26 2.35
N GLY A 295 -25.79 -7.08 3.63
CA GLY A 295 -26.45 -7.73 4.77
C GLY A 295 -27.90 -7.32 5.07
N GLY A 296 -28.39 -6.25 4.52
CA GLY A 296 -29.75 -5.74 4.85
C GLY A 296 -30.56 -5.36 3.63
N ARG A 297 -30.68 -6.25 2.62
CA ARG A 297 -31.58 -5.95 1.49
C ARG A 297 -33.03 -5.98 1.95
N VAL A 298 -33.65 -4.81 2.06
CA VAL A 298 -35.09 -4.70 2.14
C VAL A 298 -35.66 -5.17 0.79
N ARG A 299 -36.30 -6.34 0.77
CA ARG A 299 -37.02 -6.83 -0.41
C ARG A 299 -38.33 -6.05 -0.52
N TYR A 300 -38.32 -4.99 -1.29
CA TYR A 300 -39.56 -4.51 -1.86
C TYR A 300 -39.94 -5.46 -2.99
N GLY A 301 -41.18 -5.96 -3.02
CA GLY A 301 -41.70 -7.02 -3.88
C GLY A 301 -41.56 -6.90 -5.41
N HIS A 302 -40.47 -6.30 -5.87
CA HIS A 302 -40.06 -6.30 -7.27
C HIS A 302 -38.75 -7.05 -7.43
N GLU A 303 -38.73 -8.01 -8.34
CA GLU A 303 -37.56 -8.78 -8.74
C GLU A 303 -36.40 -7.83 -9.03
N LEU A 304 -35.35 -7.97 -8.27
CA LEU A 304 -34.10 -7.26 -8.52
C LEU A 304 -33.55 -7.78 -9.86
N ARG A 305 -33.46 -6.91 -10.86
CA ARG A 305 -32.71 -7.19 -12.10
C ARG A 305 -31.30 -7.65 -11.71
N ASN A 306 -30.92 -8.79 -12.26
CA ASN A 306 -29.60 -9.40 -12.14
C ASN A 306 -28.48 -8.47 -12.64
#